data_7c4a6efd5b0fc010c83c1b21e525262b
#
_entry.id   7c4a6efd5b0fc010c83c1b21e525262b
#
_cell.length_a   1.000
_cell.length_b   1.000
_cell.length_c   1.000
_cell.angle_alpha   90.00
_cell.angle_beta   90.00
_cell.angle_gamma   90.00
#
_symmetry.space_group_name_H-M   'P 1'
#
loop_
_entity.id
_entity.type
_entity.pdbx_description
1 polymer ?
#
loop_
_entity_poly.entity_id
_entity_poly.type
_entity_poly.pdbx_seq_one_letter_code
_entity_poly.pdbx_strand_id
1 'polypeptide(L)'
;MPDIEDLGTVELRRTFPALSSLLPAIFYPTWEMDYRDASEAFDDAVEGFSVQSATDVRAEINLVLSTDMDDAAVSALILKLNASVDPMAHTELGGRAFLKKIANEVVTHVIRPSA
;
A
#
# COMPACT_ATOMS: atom_id res chain seq x y z
N MET A 1 -18.69 8.59 -12.87
CA MET A 1 -18.10 7.84 -11.77
C MET A 1 -17.38 8.78 -10.82
N PRO A 2 -17.56 8.63 -9.53
CA PRO A 2 -16.78 9.45 -8.59
C PRO A 2 -15.31 9.07 -8.69
N ASP A 3 -14.46 10.07 -8.50
CA ASP A 3 -13.02 9.83 -8.45
C ASP A 3 -12.67 9.06 -7.17
N ILE A 4 -11.54 8.34 -7.20
CA ILE A 4 -11.06 7.61 -6.02
C ILE A 4 -10.96 8.54 -4.82
N GLU A 5 -10.53 9.79 -5.03
CA GLU A 5 -10.41 10.80 -3.98
C GLU A 5 -11.72 11.09 -3.26
N ASP A 6 -12.85 10.91 -3.95
CA ASP A 6 -14.18 11.22 -3.41
C ASP A 6 -14.85 10.03 -2.72
N LEU A 7 -14.21 8.85 -2.76
CA LEU A 7 -14.77 7.65 -2.14
C LEU A 7 -14.69 7.72 -0.62
N GLY A 8 -15.75 7.27 0.03
CA GLY A 8 -15.75 7.11 1.48
C GLY A 8 -15.04 5.81 1.88
N THR A 9 -14.90 5.59 3.19
CA THR A 9 -14.20 4.43 3.73
C THR A 9 -14.80 3.10 3.25
N VAL A 10 -16.13 3.00 3.20
CA VAL A 10 -16.80 1.76 2.79
C VAL A 10 -16.54 1.47 1.32
N GLU A 11 -16.64 2.48 0.46
CA GLU A 11 -16.40 2.33 -0.97
C GLU A 11 -14.94 1.99 -1.24
N LEU A 12 -14.00 2.57 -0.48
CA LEU A 12 -12.58 2.26 -0.63
C LEU A 12 -12.28 0.80 -0.28
N ARG A 13 -12.92 0.27 0.76
CA ARG A 13 -12.75 -1.14 1.12
C ARG A 13 -13.28 -2.08 0.05
N ARG A 14 -14.32 -1.68 -0.66
CA ARG A 14 -14.87 -2.46 -1.77
C ARG A 14 -14.01 -2.38 -3.01
N THR A 15 -13.43 -1.22 -3.28
CA THR A 15 -12.60 -0.97 -4.45
C THR A 15 -11.19 -1.53 -4.28
N PHE A 16 -10.66 -1.42 -3.06
CA PHE A 16 -9.30 -1.85 -2.74
C PHE A 16 -9.28 -2.81 -1.55
N PRO A 17 -9.93 -3.99 -1.67
CA PRO A 17 -10.02 -4.91 -0.53
C PRO A 17 -8.65 -5.41 -0.06
N ALA A 18 -7.71 -5.66 -0.97
CA ALA A 18 -6.39 -6.13 -0.60
C ALA A 18 -5.59 -5.06 0.12
N LEU A 19 -5.56 -3.83 -0.42
CA LEU A 19 -4.87 -2.72 0.24
C LEU A 19 -5.51 -2.35 1.56
N SER A 20 -6.84 -2.41 1.66
CA SER A 20 -7.56 -2.12 2.91
C SER A 20 -7.20 -3.10 4.02
N SER A 21 -6.88 -4.34 3.68
CA SER A 21 -6.45 -5.35 4.64
C SER A 21 -4.97 -5.26 4.95
N LEU A 22 -4.17 -5.03 3.92
CA LEU A 22 -2.71 -5.05 4.02
C LEU A 22 -2.14 -3.84 4.74
N LEU A 23 -2.48 -2.64 4.28
CA LEU A 23 -1.83 -1.43 4.79
C LEU A 23 -2.02 -1.20 6.28
N PRO A 24 -3.24 -1.30 6.84
CA PRO A 24 -3.38 -1.14 8.30
C PRO A 24 -2.79 -2.31 9.09
N ALA A 25 -2.62 -3.48 8.48
CA ALA A 25 -1.99 -4.62 9.15
C ALA A 25 -0.49 -4.42 9.28
N ILE A 26 0.14 -3.75 8.31
CA ILE A 26 1.57 -3.44 8.35
C ILE A 26 1.82 -2.15 9.15
N PHE A 27 1.07 -1.11 8.83
CA PHE A 27 1.26 0.23 9.40
C PHE A 27 0.16 0.54 10.41
N TYR A 28 0.06 -0.31 11.44
CA TYR A 28 -0.84 -0.09 12.56
C TYR A 28 -0.35 1.09 13.42
N PRO A 29 -1.17 1.65 14.31
CA PRO A 29 -0.79 2.89 15.01
C PRO A 29 0.56 2.89 15.74
N THR A 30 1.04 1.74 16.19
CA THR A 30 2.29 1.64 16.93
C THR A 30 3.42 0.96 16.17
N TRP A 31 3.32 0.85 14.82
CA TRP A 31 4.34 0.15 14.03
C TRP A 31 5.74 0.73 14.19
N GLU A 32 5.84 2.05 14.43
CA GLU A 32 7.13 2.71 14.62
C GLU A 32 7.86 2.25 15.87
N MET A 33 7.13 1.68 16.83
CA MET A 33 7.73 1.13 18.06
C MET A 33 8.30 -0.27 17.84
N ASP A 34 7.79 -0.98 16.82
CA ASP A 34 8.17 -2.37 16.55
C ASP A 34 9.22 -2.48 15.44
N TYR A 35 9.29 -1.50 14.57
CA TYR A 35 10.16 -1.51 13.40
C TYR A 35 10.94 -0.21 13.30
N ARG A 36 12.16 -0.32 12.79
CA ARG A 36 13.06 0.81 12.64
C ARG A 36 12.61 1.79 11.55
N ASP A 37 12.04 1.26 10.47
CA ASP A 37 11.55 2.06 9.36
C ASP A 37 10.44 1.31 8.60
N ALA A 38 9.83 2.01 7.64
CA ALA A 38 8.72 1.43 6.88
C ALA A 38 9.14 0.23 6.04
N SER A 39 10.37 0.23 5.52
CA SER A 39 10.89 -0.90 4.75
C SER A 39 10.98 -2.17 5.60
N GLU A 40 11.47 -2.05 6.83
CA GLU A 40 11.57 -3.19 7.74
C GLU A 40 10.20 -3.77 8.06
N ALA A 41 9.22 -2.90 8.34
CA ALA A 41 7.85 -3.31 8.60
C ALA A 41 7.27 -4.08 7.41
N PHE A 42 7.48 -3.56 6.21
CA PHE A 42 6.98 -4.19 4.99
C PHE A 42 7.68 -5.52 4.70
N ASP A 43 9.01 -5.57 4.84
CA ASP A 43 9.77 -6.79 4.57
C ASP A 43 9.34 -7.94 5.49
N ASP A 44 9.06 -7.63 6.74
CA ASP A 44 8.56 -8.63 7.69
C ASP A 44 7.17 -9.14 7.26
N ALA A 45 6.30 -8.23 6.88
CA ALA A 45 4.93 -8.58 6.48
C ALA A 45 4.88 -9.38 5.18
N VAL A 46 5.73 -9.05 4.21
CA VAL A 46 5.69 -9.67 2.88
C VAL A 46 6.04 -11.17 2.92
N GLU A 47 6.80 -11.58 3.91
CA GLU A 47 7.15 -12.99 4.07
C GLU A 47 5.93 -13.88 4.30
N GLY A 48 4.86 -13.31 4.85
CA GLY A 48 3.62 -14.04 5.11
C GLY A 48 2.59 -13.99 3.97
N PHE A 49 2.92 -13.34 2.85
CA PHE A 49 1.97 -13.16 1.77
C PHE A 49 1.83 -14.41 0.91
N SER A 50 0.58 -14.72 0.53
CA SER A 50 0.33 -15.69 -0.53
C SER A 50 0.53 -15.01 -1.89
N VAL A 51 0.73 -15.81 -2.94
CA VAL A 51 0.83 -15.29 -4.32
C VAL A 51 -0.46 -14.57 -4.69
N GLN A 52 -1.61 -15.08 -4.26
CA GLN A 52 -2.90 -14.44 -4.55
C GLN A 52 -3.00 -13.06 -3.90
N SER A 53 -2.63 -12.95 -2.63
CA SER A 53 -2.65 -11.66 -1.93
C SER A 53 -1.71 -10.64 -2.59
N ALA A 54 -0.52 -11.09 -2.96
CA ALA A 54 0.46 -10.22 -3.63
C ALA A 54 -0.04 -9.77 -4.99
N THR A 55 -0.68 -10.66 -5.74
CA THR A 55 -1.25 -10.34 -7.05
C THR A 55 -2.37 -9.30 -6.92
N ASP A 56 -3.25 -9.48 -5.94
CA ASP A 56 -4.35 -8.55 -5.69
C ASP A 56 -3.83 -7.17 -5.28
N VAL A 57 -2.86 -7.12 -4.39
CA VAL A 57 -2.23 -5.86 -3.96
C VAL A 57 -1.62 -5.13 -5.15
N ARG A 58 -0.87 -5.84 -5.98
CA ARG A 58 -0.25 -5.27 -7.16
C ARG A 58 -1.27 -4.69 -8.13
N ALA A 59 -2.35 -5.43 -8.38
CA ALA A 59 -3.42 -4.99 -9.28
C ALA A 59 -4.08 -3.71 -8.77
N GLU A 60 -4.35 -3.64 -7.46
CA GLU A 60 -4.97 -2.46 -6.87
C GLU A 60 -4.03 -1.26 -6.90
N ILE A 61 -2.74 -1.46 -6.64
CA ILE A 61 -1.75 -0.39 -6.75
C ILE A 61 -1.67 0.13 -8.18
N ASN A 62 -1.63 -0.77 -9.16
CA ASN A 62 -1.59 -0.38 -10.57
C ASN A 62 -2.82 0.43 -10.96
N LEU A 63 -3.98 0.11 -10.40
CA LEU A 63 -5.20 0.88 -10.63
C LEU A 63 -5.04 2.33 -10.14
N VAL A 64 -4.50 2.51 -8.93
CA VAL A 64 -4.23 3.84 -8.38
C VAL A 64 -3.21 4.58 -9.26
N LEU A 65 -2.12 3.92 -9.63
CA LEU A 65 -1.06 4.53 -10.42
C LEU A 65 -1.50 4.86 -11.85
N SER A 66 -2.57 4.26 -12.34
CA SER A 66 -3.12 4.56 -13.66
C SER A 66 -3.97 5.84 -13.66
N THR A 67 -4.27 6.39 -12.48
CA THR A 67 -5.05 7.63 -12.35
C THR A 67 -4.14 8.85 -12.36
N ASP A 68 -4.75 10.04 -12.43
CA ASP A 68 -4.04 11.31 -12.36
C ASP A 68 -3.80 11.81 -10.94
N MET A 69 -4.06 10.99 -9.93
CA MET A 69 -3.84 11.37 -8.53
C MET A 69 -2.39 11.75 -8.29
N ASP A 70 -2.18 12.93 -7.71
CA ASP A 70 -0.83 13.36 -7.36
C ASP A 70 -0.38 12.70 -6.04
N ASP A 71 0.87 12.97 -5.63
CA ASP A 71 1.42 12.37 -4.42
C ASP A 71 0.61 12.70 -3.16
N ALA A 72 0.13 13.94 -3.05
CA ALA A 72 -0.67 14.34 -1.91
C ALA A 72 -2.00 13.58 -1.86
N ALA A 73 -2.64 13.39 -3.02
CA ALA A 73 -3.90 12.66 -3.10
C ALA A 73 -3.71 11.17 -2.76
N VAL A 74 -2.61 10.58 -3.22
CA VAL A 74 -2.29 9.19 -2.91
C VAL A 74 -1.98 9.02 -1.42
N SER A 75 -1.24 9.95 -0.82
CA SER A 75 -0.97 9.93 0.62
C SER A 75 -2.27 10.02 1.42
N ALA A 76 -3.22 10.87 1.00
CA ALA A 76 -4.52 10.97 1.64
C ALA A 76 -5.32 9.67 1.51
N LEU A 77 -5.22 8.99 0.36
CA LEU A 77 -5.85 7.68 0.17
C LEU A 77 -5.29 6.65 1.14
N ILE A 78 -3.98 6.61 1.31
CA ILE A 78 -3.33 5.69 2.25
C ILE A 78 -3.86 5.90 3.67
N LEU A 79 -4.01 7.15 4.10
CA LEU A 79 -4.58 7.45 5.41
C LEU A 79 -6.04 7.02 5.52
N LYS A 80 -6.82 7.20 4.46
CA LYS A 80 -8.23 6.76 4.42
C LYS A 80 -8.36 5.24 4.50
N LEU A 81 -7.32 4.51 4.10
CA LEU A 81 -7.27 3.06 4.22
C LEU A 81 -6.84 2.62 5.63
N ASN A 82 -6.79 3.55 6.57
CA ASN A 82 -6.45 3.33 7.98
C ASN A 82 -5.00 2.92 8.23
N ALA A 83 -4.11 3.21 7.28
CA ALA A 83 -2.68 2.99 7.49
C ALA A 83 -2.08 4.17 8.23
N SER A 84 -1.32 3.89 9.29
CA SER A 84 -0.67 4.93 10.10
C SER A 84 0.73 5.24 9.55
N VAL A 85 0.81 5.54 8.28
CA VAL A 85 2.08 5.87 7.60
C VAL A 85 1.89 7.10 6.72
N ASP A 86 2.86 8.00 6.79
CA ASP A 86 2.97 9.13 5.87
C ASP A 86 4.17 8.84 4.97
N PRO A 87 3.96 8.52 3.68
CA PRO A 87 5.06 8.13 2.80
C PRO A 87 6.23 9.12 2.80
N MET A 88 5.94 10.41 2.68
CA MET A 88 7.00 11.42 2.62
C MET A 88 7.77 11.52 3.94
N ALA A 89 7.06 11.48 5.08
CA ALA A 89 7.69 11.60 6.39
C ALA A 89 8.49 10.34 6.78
N HIS A 90 7.99 9.16 6.41
CA HIS A 90 8.57 7.90 6.86
C HIS A 90 9.53 7.26 5.87
N THR A 91 9.45 7.60 4.58
CA THR A 91 10.28 6.96 3.54
C THR A 91 10.97 7.97 2.61
N GLU A 92 10.68 9.25 2.74
CA GLU A 92 11.13 10.31 1.83
C GLU A 92 10.61 10.13 0.40
N LEU A 93 9.65 9.24 0.19
CA LEU A 93 9.01 9.01 -1.10
C LEU A 93 7.64 9.68 -1.13
N GLY A 94 7.25 10.21 -2.29
CA GLY A 94 5.87 10.64 -2.50
C GLY A 94 4.94 9.44 -2.50
N GLY A 95 3.63 9.67 -2.32
CA GLY A 95 2.64 8.60 -2.24
C GLY A 95 2.67 7.63 -3.41
N ARG A 96 2.80 8.15 -4.63
CA ARG A 96 2.86 7.30 -5.84
C ARG A 96 4.09 6.41 -5.85
N ALA A 97 5.26 6.98 -5.54
CA ALA A 97 6.51 6.21 -5.49
C ALA A 97 6.49 5.17 -4.37
N PHE A 98 5.86 5.50 -3.24
CA PHE A 98 5.69 4.58 -2.12
C PHE A 98 4.88 3.34 -2.54
N LEU A 99 3.74 3.54 -3.20
CA LEU A 99 2.93 2.43 -3.70
C LEU A 99 3.66 1.62 -4.76
N LYS A 100 4.38 2.29 -5.65
CA LYS A 100 5.17 1.61 -6.68
C LYS A 100 6.23 0.72 -6.05
N LYS A 101 6.88 1.19 -4.99
CA LYS A 101 7.86 0.40 -4.25
C LYS A 101 7.21 -0.84 -3.66
N ILE A 102 6.03 -0.71 -3.04
CA ILE A 102 5.30 -1.85 -2.49
C ILE A 102 4.99 -2.87 -3.60
N ALA A 103 4.49 -2.40 -4.75
CA ALA A 103 4.18 -3.29 -5.86
C ALA A 103 5.42 -4.06 -6.35
N ASN A 104 6.57 -3.37 -6.44
CA ASN A 104 7.82 -4.00 -6.87
C ASN A 104 8.31 -5.02 -5.84
N GLU A 105 8.18 -4.72 -4.55
CA GLU A 105 8.59 -5.62 -3.48
C GLU A 105 7.77 -6.92 -3.48
N VAL A 106 6.43 -6.82 -3.67
CA VAL A 106 5.61 -8.03 -3.72
C VAL A 106 5.94 -8.88 -4.96
N VAL A 107 6.28 -8.25 -6.09
CA VAL A 107 6.71 -8.97 -7.28
C VAL A 107 8.04 -9.68 -7.01
N THR A 108 8.99 -8.97 -6.44
CA THR A 108 10.33 -9.50 -6.19
C THR A 108 10.33 -10.65 -5.18
N HIS A 109 9.56 -10.51 -4.10
CA HIS A 109 9.62 -11.46 -2.98
C HIS A 109 8.57 -12.57 -3.03
N VAL A 110 7.47 -12.38 -3.75
CA VAL A 110 6.33 -13.32 -3.71
C VAL A 110 5.98 -13.85 -5.09
N ILE A 111 5.81 -12.98 -6.09
CA ILE A 111 5.31 -13.35 -7.41
C ILE A 111 6.43 -13.71 -8.37
N ARG A 112 7.69 -13.48 -8.01
CA ARG A 112 8.82 -13.63 -8.93
C ARG A 112 8.78 -14.99 -9.62
N PRO A 113 9.11 -15.04 -10.92
CA PRO A 113 9.15 -16.29 -11.65
C PRO A 113 10.20 -17.22 -11.08
N SER A 114 9.95 -18.51 -11.16
CA SER A 114 10.94 -19.52 -10.80
C SER A 114 12.16 -19.35 -11.68
N ALA A 115 13.28 -19.18 -11.07
CA ALA A 115 14.53 -19.10 -11.80
C ALA A 115 14.86 -20.47 -12.43
#